data_74bd9fcd00454775235e24eeb9a7efe9
#
_entry.id   74bd9fcd00454775235e24eeb9a7efe9
#
_cell.length_a   1.000
_cell.length_b   1.000
_cell.length_c   1.000
_cell.angle_alpha   90.00
_cell.angle_beta   90.00
_cell.angle_gamma   90.00
#
_symmetry.space_group_name_H-M   'P 1'
#
loop_
_entity.id
_entity.type
_entity.pdbx_description
1 polymer ?
#
loop_
_entity_poly.entity_id
_entity_poly.type
_entity_poly.pdbx_seq_one_letter_code
_entity_poly.pdbx_strand_id
1 'polypeptide(L)'
;GVEVRIMGEGRVVAPGEVGGIEVRGPNVFSGYWQMPEKTAEELRPDGWFITGDLVRRDDDEFLFFFTRKKDIIRRRGENISGAEIDSAIGSHPDILECASIGVASDLGEEEILLAVVARAGTQITPEIVHAYAKQKLSPIKRPRYIVMVESLPHTGSMKIAKFRLKP
;
A
#
# COMPACT_ATOMS: atom_id res chain seq x y z
N GLY A 1 -17.33 9.56 -21.20
CA GLY A 1 -16.01 9.42 -20.63
C GLY A 1 -16.05 9.02 -19.17
N VAL A 2 -14.90 8.81 -18.58
CA VAL A 2 -14.75 8.57 -17.15
C VAL A 2 -14.36 9.89 -16.50
N GLU A 3 -15.05 10.25 -15.42
CA GLU A 3 -14.69 11.38 -14.61
C GLU A 3 -13.79 10.88 -13.46
N VAL A 4 -12.78 11.66 -13.10
CA VAL A 4 -11.82 11.36 -12.04
C VAL A 4 -11.72 12.57 -11.11
N ARG A 5 -11.71 12.31 -9.80
CA ARG A 5 -11.36 13.33 -8.80
C ARG A 5 -10.46 12.74 -7.73
N ILE A 6 -9.66 13.58 -7.12
CA ILE A 6 -8.76 13.20 -6.02
C ILE A 6 -9.25 13.93 -4.77
N MET A 7 -9.63 13.16 -3.76
CA MET A 7 -10.30 13.66 -2.55
C MET A 7 -9.39 13.54 -1.33
N GLY A 8 -9.30 14.61 -0.55
CA GLY A 8 -8.64 14.64 0.75
C GLY A 8 -9.41 15.52 1.72
N GLU A 9 -9.66 15.07 2.94
CA GLU A 9 -10.35 15.82 4.00
C GLU A 9 -11.69 16.45 3.55
N GLY A 10 -12.45 15.73 2.71
CA GLY A 10 -13.76 16.18 2.22
C GLY A 10 -13.72 17.19 1.05
N ARG A 11 -12.56 17.54 0.53
CA ARG A 11 -12.37 18.43 -0.63
C ARG A 11 -11.61 17.76 -1.76
N VAL A 12 -11.69 18.32 -2.95
CA VAL A 12 -10.78 18.01 -4.05
C VAL A 12 -9.41 18.59 -3.71
N VAL A 13 -8.35 17.78 -3.81
CA VAL A 13 -6.98 18.22 -3.49
C VAL A 13 -6.35 18.97 -4.64
N ALA A 14 -5.41 19.86 -4.32
CA ALA A 14 -4.61 20.60 -5.31
C ALA A 14 -3.57 19.67 -5.99
N PRO A 15 -3.04 20.07 -7.18
CA PRO A 15 -1.88 19.40 -7.77
C PRO A 15 -0.73 19.29 -6.77
N GLY A 16 -0.04 18.15 -6.76
CA GLY A 16 1.03 17.85 -5.81
C GLY A 16 0.58 17.21 -4.49
N GLU A 17 -0.67 17.40 -4.08
CA GLU A 17 -1.20 16.77 -2.87
C GLU A 17 -1.61 15.32 -3.13
N VAL A 18 -1.44 14.46 -2.11
CA VAL A 18 -1.91 13.07 -2.13
C VAL A 18 -3.35 13.00 -1.66
N GLY A 19 -4.20 12.28 -2.41
CA GLY A 19 -5.58 12.04 -2.03
C GLY A 19 -6.12 10.72 -2.56
N GLY A 20 -7.31 10.35 -2.10
CA GLY A 20 -8.03 9.16 -2.57
C GLY A 20 -8.62 9.41 -3.95
N ILE A 21 -8.31 8.55 -4.92
CA ILE A 21 -8.91 8.64 -6.24
C ILE A 21 -10.33 8.08 -6.22
N GLU A 22 -11.28 8.87 -6.69
CA GLU A 22 -12.65 8.48 -6.94
C GLU A 22 -12.93 8.61 -8.44
N VAL A 23 -13.70 7.66 -8.97
CA VAL A 23 -14.04 7.60 -10.39
C VAL A 23 -15.56 7.50 -10.59
N ARG A 24 -16.07 8.09 -11.68
CA ARG A 24 -17.47 8.01 -12.09
C ARG A 24 -17.56 7.83 -13.59
N GLY A 25 -18.45 6.97 -14.06
CA GLY A 25 -18.68 6.78 -15.49
C GLY A 25 -19.32 5.44 -15.83
N PRO A 26 -19.61 5.22 -17.11
CA PRO A 26 -20.36 4.04 -17.56
C PRO A 26 -19.60 2.71 -17.40
N ASN A 27 -18.30 2.75 -17.15
CA ASN A 27 -17.46 1.59 -16.88
C ASN A 27 -17.31 1.26 -15.39
N VAL A 28 -17.90 2.06 -14.50
CA VAL A 28 -18.00 1.73 -13.08
C VAL A 28 -19.09 0.68 -12.90
N PHE A 29 -18.76 -0.39 -12.18
CA PHE A 29 -19.70 -1.48 -11.89
C PHE A 29 -20.88 -1.01 -11.02
N SER A 30 -21.97 -1.75 -11.05
CA SER A 30 -23.21 -1.40 -10.28
C SER A 30 -23.15 -1.80 -8.81
N GLY A 31 -22.15 -2.58 -8.41
CA GLY A 31 -21.96 -3.02 -7.03
C GLY A 31 -21.28 -4.39 -6.92
N TYR A 32 -20.93 -4.77 -5.69
CA TYR A 32 -20.37 -6.08 -5.38
C TYR A 32 -21.47 -7.12 -5.27
N TRP A 33 -21.26 -8.27 -5.89
CA TRP A 33 -22.22 -9.37 -5.87
C TRP A 33 -22.51 -9.84 -4.43
N GLN A 34 -23.77 -9.82 -4.04
CA GLN A 34 -24.24 -10.22 -2.70
C GLN A 34 -23.55 -9.49 -1.51
N MET A 35 -23.03 -8.26 -1.74
CA MET A 35 -22.37 -7.45 -0.72
C MET A 35 -22.93 -6.02 -0.73
N PRO A 36 -24.18 -5.83 -0.33
CA PRO A 36 -24.83 -4.50 -0.40
C PRO A 36 -24.18 -3.48 0.52
N GLU A 37 -23.76 -3.88 1.72
CA GLU A 37 -23.09 -2.99 2.68
C GLU A 37 -21.77 -2.46 2.12
N LYS A 38 -20.93 -3.36 1.61
CA LYS A 38 -19.68 -2.96 0.97
C LYS A 38 -19.90 -2.10 -0.26
N THR A 39 -20.95 -2.38 -1.03
CA THR A 39 -21.33 -1.54 -2.17
C THR A 39 -21.67 -0.13 -1.72
N ALA A 40 -22.46 0.02 -0.67
CA ALA A 40 -22.84 1.32 -0.13
C ALA A 40 -21.64 2.11 0.46
N GLU A 41 -20.64 1.41 1.00
CA GLU A 41 -19.40 2.04 1.50
C GLU A 41 -18.54 2.62 0.39
N GLU A 42 -18.43 1.90 -0.74
CA GLU A 42 -17.46 2.25 -1.80
C GLU A 42 -18.12 2.93 -3.01
N LEU A 43 -19.41 2.71 -3.26
CA LEU A 43 -20.15 3.35 -4.35
C LEU A 43 -21.15 4.36 -3.79
N ARG A 44 -20.85 5.65 -3.97
CA ARG A 44 -21.69 6.75 -3.47
C ARG A 44 -23.02 6.83 -4.23
N PRO A 45 -24.09 7.35 -3.62
CA PRO A 45 -25.39 7.52 -4.30
C PRO A 45 -25.32 8.38 -5.58
N ASP A 46 -24.35 9.30 -5.67
CA ASP A 46 -24.11 10.16 -6.81
C ASP A 46 -23.24 9.52 -7.90
N GLY A 47 -22.96 8.21 -7.78
CA GLY A 47 -22.25 7.40 -8.77
C GLY A 47 -20.74 7.44 -8.68
N TRP A 48 -20.15 8.10 -7.69
CA TRP A 48 -18.70 8.07 -7.47
C TRP A 48 -18.27 6.79 -6.75
N PHE A 49 -17.32 6.10 -7.34
CA PHE A 49 -16.69 4.90 -6.77
C PHE A 49 -15.37 5.28 -6.07
N ILE A 50 -15.26 4.93 -4.79
CA ILE A 50 -14.09 5.09 -3.95
C ILE A 50 -13.16 3.91 -4.20
N THR A 51 -12.07 4.09 -4.95
CA THR A 51 -11.20 2.99 -5.36
C THR A 51 -10.36 2.41 -4.21
N GLY A 52 -10.17 3.19 -3.15
CA GLY A 52 -9.26 2.88 -2.05
C GLY A 52 -7.78 3.08 -2.40
N ASP A 53 -7.48 3.56 -3.58
CA ASP A 53 -6.13 3.92 -4.00
C ASP A 53 -5.85 5.39 -3.70
N LEU A 54 -4.63 5.69 -3.26
CA LEU A 54 -4.13 7.05 -3.09
C LEU A 54 -3.22 7.39 -4.25
N VAL A 55 -3.42 8.57 -4.79
CA VAL A 55 -2.67 9.08 -5.92
C VAL A 55 -2.26 10.54 -5.67
N ARG A 56 -1.28 11.00 -6.43
CA ARG A 56 -0.94 12.39 -6.58
C ARG A 56 -1.10 12.78 -8.04
N ARG A 57 -1.63 13.96 -8.32
CA ARG A 57 -1.70 14.55 -9.65
C ARG A 57 -0.65 15.64 -9.77
N ASP A 58 0.07 15.70 -10.89
CA ASP A 58 0.93 16.85 -11.19
C ASP A 58 0.17 17.96 -11.93
N ASP A 59 0.89 19.03 -12.29
CA ASP A 59 0.31 20.20 -12.99
C ASP A 59 -0.10 19.85 -14.44
N ASP A 60 0.46 18.80 -15.04
CA ASP A 60 0.13 18.29 -16.38
C ASP A 60 -1.00 17.24 -16.33
N GLU A 61 -1.65 17.07 -15.18
CA GLU A 61 -2.75 16.14 -14.91
C GLU A 61 -2.39 14.66 -14.95
N PHE A 62 -1.10 14.28 -14.96
CA PHE A 62 -0.68 12.90 -14.80
C PHE A 62 -0.92 12.40 -13.38
N LEU A 63 -1.45 11.17 -13.29
CA LEU A 63 -1.74 10.52 -12.02
C LEU A 63 -0.59 9.57 -11.64
N PHE A 64 -0.03 9.80 -10.48
CA PHE A 64 1.00 8.96 -9.90
C PHE A 64 0.42 8.17 -8.74
N PHE A 65 0.45 6.85 -8.85
CA PHE A 65 0.05 5.97 -7.76
C PHE A 65 0.98 6.14 -6.56
N PHE A 66 0.41 6.34 -5.39
CA PHE A 66 1.17 6.47 -4.15
C PHE A 66 1.11 5.18 -3.32
N THR A 67 -0.09 4.74 -2.94
CA THR A 67 -0.31 3.51 -2.17
C THR A 67 -1.81 3.19 -2.11
N ARG A 68 -2.16 2.04 -1.54
CA ARG A 68 -3.54 1.78 -1.10
C ARG A 68 -3.78 2.37 0.29
N LYS A 69 -4.95 2.95 0.51
CA LYS A 69 -5.32 3.53 1.81
C LYS A 69 -5.14 2.54 2.96
N LYS A 70 -5.50 1.27 2.75
CA LYS A 70 -5.35 0.18 3.75
C LYS A 70 -3.91 -0.30 3.96
N ASP A 71 -2.98 0.07 3.06
CA ASP A 71 -1.57 -0.32 3.11
C ASP A 71 -0.68 0.82 3.64
N ILE A 72 -1.30 1.90 4.12
CA ILE A 72 -0.60 2.94 4.88
C ILE A 72 -0.20 2.38 6.23
N ILE A 73 1.03 2.64 6.60
CA ILE A 73 1.59 2.35 7.92
C ILE A 73 1.73 3.68 8.66
N ARG A 74 1.03 3.83 9.79
CA ARG A 74 1.07 5.06 10.57
C ARG A 74 2.14 4.98 11.63
N ARG A 75 3.24 5.68 11.42
CA ARG A 75 4.41 5.63 12.30
C ARG A 75 4.90 7.03 12.64
N ARG A 76 4.97 7.36 13.93
CA ARG A 76 5.47 8.64 14.47
C ARG A 76 4.78 9.86 13.82
N GLY A 77 3.47 9.77 13.66
CA GLY A 77 2.66 10.83 13.05
C GLY A 77 2.71 10.89 11.52
N GLU A 78 3.54 10.06 10.87
CA GLU A 78 3.65 10.03 9.39
C GLU A 78 2.88 8.86 8.78
N ASN A 79 2.32 9.11 7.60
CA ASN A 79 1.66 8.11 6.76
C ASN A 79 2.69 7.54 5.77
N ILE A 80 3.15 6.32 6.02
CA ILE A 80 4.19 5.66 5.23
C ILE A 80 3.55 4.71 4.23
N SER A 81 3.98 4.78 2.97
CA SER A 81 3.56 3.85 1.94
C SER A 81 4.27 2.51 2.10
N GLY A 82 3.52 1.45 2.40
CA GLY A 82 4.06 0.09 2.37
C GLY A 82 4.53 -0.32 0.97
N ALA A 83 3.87 0.16 -0.08
CA ALA A 83 4.28 -0.13 -1.46
C ALA A 83 5.66 0.45 -1.81
N GLU A 84 6.01 1.63 -1.28
CA GLU A 84 7.33 2.23 -1.46
C GLU A 84 8.42 1.38 -0.82
N ILE A 85 8.16 0.87 0.41
CA ILE A 85 9.10 -0.01 1.10
C ILE A 85 9.27 -1.31 0.32
N ASP A 86 8.17 -1.94 -0.10
CA ASP A 86 8.18 -3.19 -0.85
C ASP A 86 8.95 -3.05 -2.17
N SER A 87 8.74 -1.95 -2.90
CA SER A 87 9.45 -1.66 -4.14
C SER A 87 10.95 -1.47 -3.91
N ALA A 88 11.32 -0.68 -2.88
CA ALA A 88 12.71 -0.41 -2.55
C ALA A 88 13.47 -1.68 -2.14
N ILE A 89 12.87 -2.49 -1.25
CA ILE A 89 13.51 -3.71 -0.74
C ILE A 89 13.43 -4.85 -1.75
N GLY A 90 12.32 -4.99 -2.47
CA GLY A 90 12.15 -5.99 -3.53
C GLY A 90 13.10 -5.83 -4.71
N SER A 91 13.78 -4.68 -4.84
CA SER A 91 14.84 -4.48 -5.84
C SER A 91 16.15 -5.21 -5.52
N HIS A 92 16.30 -5.84 -4.33
CA HIS A 92 17.47 -6.66 -4.00
C HIS A 92 17.48 -7.95 -4.83
N PRO A 93 18.62 -8.31 -5.47
CA PRO A 93 18.68 -9.46 -6.37
C PRO A 93 18.31 -10.80 -5.71
N ASP A 94 18.59 -10.97 -4.44
CA ASP A 94 18.36 -12.21 -3.69
C ASP A 94 16.97 -12.28 -3.05
N ILE A 95 16.15 -11.25 -3.18
CA ILE A 95 14.75 -11.26 -2.71
C ILE A 95 13.82 -11.70 -3.85
N LEU A 96 13.01 -12.71 -3.58
CA LEU A 96 11.96 -13.16 -4.50
C LEU A 96 10.73 -12.27 -4.36
N GLU A 97 10.25 -12.10 -3.14
CA GLU A 97 9.09 -11.29 -2.78
C GLU A 97 9.30 -10.67 -1.40
N CYS A 98 8.67 -9.53 -1.17
CA CYS A 98 8.57 -8.97 0.17
C CYS A 98 7.27 -8.20 0.35
N ALA A 99 6.84 -8.05 1.59
CA ALA A 99 5.66 -7.29 1.94
C ALA A 99 5.84 -6.61 3.30
N SER A 100 5.65 -5.31 3.34
CA SER A 100 5.63 -4.53 4.57
C SER A 100 4.20 -4.32 5.07
N ILE A 101 4.03 -4.43 6.38
CA ILE A 101 2.77 -4.15 7.07
C ILE A 101 3.03 -3.32 8.32
N GLY A 102 2.01 -2.58 8.75
CA GLY A 102 1.99 -1.98 10.08
C GLY A 102 1.59 -3.01 11.11
N VAL A 103 2.35 -3.10 12.19
CA VAL A 103 2.04 -3.89 13.38
C VAL A 103 1.96 -2.97 14.59
N ALA A 104 1.08 -3.30 15.55
CA ALA A 104 0.91 -2.51 16.76
C ALA A 104 2.25 -2.37 17.51
N SER A 105 2.49 -1.20 18.07
CA SER A 105 3.65 -0.94 18.94
C SER A 105 3.20 -0.51 20.32
N ASP A 106 4.08 -0.69 21.29
CA ASP A 106 3.86 -0.29 22.68
C ASP A 106 3.69 1.25 22.85
N LEU A 107 4.01 2.02 21.81
CA LEU A 107 3.93 3.48 21.81
C LEU A 107 2.60 4.01 21.23
N GLY A 108 1.61 3.13 20.96
CA GLY A 108 0.26 3.50 20.51
C GLY A 108 0.11 3.75 19.02
N GLU A 109 1.19 3.66 18.24
CA GLU A 109 1.18 3.72 16.76
C GLU A 109 1.67 2.39 16.18
N GLU A 110 1.86 2.36 14.85
CA GLU A 110 2.39 1.17 14.19
C GLU A 110 3.91 1.22 14.05
N GLU A 111 4.53 0.03 14.04
CA GLU A 111 5.89 -0.18 13.58
C GLU A 111 5.88 -0.99 12.28
N ILE A 112 6.93 -0.85 11.48
CA ILE A 112 7.03 -1.54 10.20
C ILE A 112 7.59 -2.94 10.41
N LEU A 113 6.80 -3.95 10.05
CA LEU A 113 7.25 -5.34 9.88
C LEU A 113 7.37 -5.62 8.39
N LEU A 114 8.50 -6.19 7.98
CA LEU A 114 8.77 -6.64 6.62
C LEU A 114 8.91 -8.15 6.60
N ALA A 115 8.03 -8.82 5.89
CA ALA A 115 8.15 -10.25 5.57
C ALA A 115 8.91 -10.40 4.24
N VAL A 116 9.89 -11.30 4.19
CA VAL A 116 10.80 -11.47 3.05
C VAL A 116 10.87 -12.94 2.67
N VAL A 117 10.71 -13.23 1.37
CA VAL A 117 10.96 -14.53 0.75
C VAL A 117 12.28 -14.43 0.00
N ALA A 118 13.23 -15.29 0.37
CA ALA A 118 14.52 -15.38 -0.32
C ALA A 118 14.37 -16.08 -1.68
N ARG A 119 15.22 -15.74 -2.66
CA ARG A 119 15.37 -16.56 -3.85
C ARG A 119 16.06 -17.86 -3.51
N ALA A 120 15.66 -18.94 -4.18
CA ALA A 120 16.31 -20.24 -4.02
C ALA A 120 17.81 -20.15 -4.28
N GLY A 121 18.61 -20.78 -3.40
CA GLY A 121 20.06 -20.81 -3.51
C GLY A 121 20.80 -19.55 -3.02
N THR A 122 20.09 -18.57 -2.46
CA THR A 122 20.73 -17.39 -1.86
C THR A 122 20.82 -17.52 -0.32
N GLN A 123 21.73 -16.74 0.28
CA GLN A 123 21.96 -16.72 1.74
C GLN A 123 21.59 -15.34 2.31
N ILE A 124 20.47 -14.79 1.88
CA ILE A 124 20.00 -13.51 2.42
C ILE A 124 19.50 -13.70 3.87
N THR A 125 19.91 -12.80 4.75
CA THR A 125 19.53 -12.80 6.17
C THR A 125 18.83 -11.50 6.55
N PRO A 126 18.11 -11.43 7.69
CA PRO A 126 17.54 -10.18 8.18
C PRO A 126 18.54 -9.05 8.29
N GLU A 127 19.81 -9.34 8.66
CA GLU A 127 20.88 -8.33 8.78
C GLU A 127 21.26 -7.74 7.43
N ILE A 128 21.34 -8.57 6.38
CA ILE A 128 21.60 -8.12 5.01
C ILE A 128 20.45 -7.25 4.51
N VAL A 129 19.20 -7.68 4.72
CA VAL A 129 18.01 -6.89 4.36
C VAL A 129 18.01 -5.56 5.11
N HIS A 130 18.34 -5.56 6.40
CA HIS A 130 18.41 -4.33 7.21
C HIS A 130 19.51 -3.37 6.71
N ALA A 131 20.68 -3.89 6.37
CA ALA A 131 21.76 -3.10 5.78
C ALA A 131 21.34 -2.48 4.43
N TYR A 132 20.65 -3.26 3.60
CA TYR A 132 20.12 -2.77 2.34
C TYR A 132 19.02 -1.69 2.54
N ALA A 133 18.12 -1.90 3.50
CA ALA A 133 17.11 -0.91 3.87
C ALA A 133 17.72 0.42 4.31
N LYS A 134 18.85 0.39 5.02
CA LYS A 134 19.56 1.63 5.40
C LYS A 134 20.08 2.43 4.20
N GLN A 135 20.42 1.77 3.11
CA GLN A 135 20.91 2.42 1.88
C GLN A 135 19.76 2.98 1.04
N LYS A 136 18.61 2.30 1.04
CA LYS A 136 17.48 2.60 0.14
C LYS A 136 16.38 3.46 0.76
N LEU A 137 16.25 3.43 2.08
CA LEU A 137 15.13 4.05 2.79
C LEU A 137 15.58 5.08 3.82
N SER A 138 14.84 6.17 3.91
CA SER A 138 14.99 7.14 5.00
C SER A 138 14.75 6.48 6.37
N PRO A 139 15.31 7.00 7.47
CA PRO A 139 15.22 6.36 8.78
C PRO A 139 13.81 5.99 9.24
N ILE A 140 12.81 6.84 8.94
CA ILE A 140 11.42 6.61 9.35
C ILE A 140 10.76 5.45 8.60
N LYS A 141 11.22 5.16 7.37
CA LYS A 141 10.67 4.10 6.50
C LYS A 141 11.38 2.75 6.67
N ARG A 142 12.45 2.68 7.49
CA ARG A 142 13.19 1.43 7.70
C ARG A 142 12.39 0.46 8.56
N PRO A 143 12.25 -0.81 8.12
CA PRO A 143 11.59 -1.84 8.92
C PRO A 143 12.25 -2.00 10.29
N ARG A 144 11.44 -2.05 11.34
CA ARG A 144 11.91 -2.41 12.68
C ARG A 144 12.03 -3.92 12.85
N TYR A 145 11.08 -4.64 12.23
CA TYR A 145 11.04 -6.09 12.27
C TYR A 145 11.20 -6.64 10.86
N ILE A 146 12.09 -7.62 10.69
CA ILE A 146 12.31 -8.35 9.44
C ILE A 146 12.14 -9.83 9.74
N VAL A 147 11.22 -10.48 9.03
CA VAL A 147 10.92 -11.90 9.19
C VAL A 147 11.15 -12.61 7.87
N MET A 148 12.00 -13.63 7.88
CA MET A 148 12.17 -14.51 6.73
C MET A 148 11.05 -15.55 6.74
N VAL A 149 10.38 -15.70 5.60
CA VAL A 149 9.27 -16.65 5.42
C VAL A 149 9.50 -17.49 4.16
N GLU A 150 8.92 -18.67 4.12
CA GLU A 150 9.02 -19.57 2.94
C GLU A 150 8.17 -19.07 1.76
N SER A 151 7.03 -18.47 2.05
CA SER A 151 6.13 -17.90 1.04
C SER A 151 5.26 -16.79 1.63
N LEU A 152 4.77 -15.90 0.77
CA LEU A 152 3.76 -14.92 1.14
C LEU A 152 2.36 -15.40 0.71
N PRO A 153 1.31 -15.06 1.48
CA PRO A 153 -0.06 -15.37 1.07
C PRO A 153 -0.46 -14.55 -0.15
N HIS A 154 -1.12 -15.18 -1.12
CA HIS A 154 -1.62 -14.52 -2.33
C HIS A 154 -3.15 -14.54 -2.40
N THR A 155 -3.72 -13.57 -3.11
CA THR A 155 -5.13 -13.57 -3.53
C THR A 155 -5.31 -14.48 -4.75
N GLY A 156 -6.55 -14.78 -5.12
CA GLY A 156 -6.85 -15.52 -6.36
C GLY A 156 -6.33 -14.83 -7.64
N SER A 157 -6.04 -13.53 -7.58
CA SER A 157 -5.43 -12.75 -8.68
C SER A 157 -3.89 -12.62 -8.57
N MET A 158 -3.25 -13.50 -7.78
CA MET A 158 -1.79 -13.55 -7.58
C MET A 158 -1.16 -12.30 -6.96
N LYS A 159 -1.94 -11.44 -6.32
CA LYS A 159 -1.43 -10.31 -5.54
C LYS A 159 -1.17 -10.72 -4.10
N ILE A 160 -0.11 -10.20 -3.49
CA ILE A 160 0.20 -10.46 -2.08
C ILE A 160 -0.95 -10.00 -1.19
N ALA A 161 -1.49 -10.93 -0.38
CA ALA A 161 -2.62 -10.70 0.51
C ALA A 161 -2.13 -10.18 1.88
N LYS A 162 -1.64 -8.92 1.92
CA LYS A 162 -1.07 -8.31 3.13
C LYS A 162 -1.96 -8.41 4.37
N PHE A 163 -3.29 -8.41 4.20
CA PHE A 163 -4.25 -8.55 5.30
C PHE A 163 -4.14 -9.88 6.05
N ARG A 164 -3.54 -10.92 5.42
CA ARG A 164 -3.28 -12.22 6.04
C ARG A 164 -1.94 -12.27 6.79
N LEU A 165 -1.12 -11.24 6.68
CA LEU A 165 0.16 -11.13 7.40
C LEU A 165 0.00 -10.39 8.74
N LYS A 166 -1.12 -9.69 8.94
CA LYS A 166 -1.42 -9.04 10.22
C LYS A 166 -1.76 -10.11 11.26
N PRO A 167 -1.16 -10.04 12.47
CA PRO A 167 -1.47 -10.95 13.57
C PRO A 167 -2.91 -10.83 14.04
#